data_7a7607ec51a22751e0d9f94ac416db0e
#
_entry.id   7a7607ec51a22751e0d9f94ac416db0e
#
_cell.length_a   1.000
_cell.length_b   1.000
_cell.length_c   1.000
_cell.angle_alpha   90.00
_cell.angle_beta   90.00
_cell.angle_gamma   90.00
#
_symmetry.space_group_name_H-M   'P 1'
#
loop_
_entity.id
_entity.type
_entity.pdbx_description
1 polymer ?
#
loop_
_entity_poly.entity_id
_entity_poly.type
_entity_poly.pdbx_seq_one_letter_code
_entity_poly.pdbx_strand_id
1 'polypeptide(L)'
;MPKSNLAQSLTKRRFDYIRGMLAAGETQSRKEKDDVAKKFGVHPRTIYRWMDEPENMKLGDFYHLCDEFGLKISVELKDVPE
;
A
#
# COMPACT_ATOMS: atom_id res chain seq x y z
N MET A 1 -3.14 27.39 9.81
CA MET A 1 -2.33 26.61 9.48
C MET A 1 -2.30 25.33 10.19
N PRO A 2 -2.29 25.22 11.36
CA PRO A 2 -2.09 24.01 12.08
C PRO A 2 -3.08 22.89 11.82
N LYS A 3 -4.25 23.20 11.38
CA LYS A 3 -5.22 22.17 11.10
C LYS A 3 -4.76 21.20 10.05
N SER A 4 -4.16 21.72 9.01
CA SER A 4 -3.70 20.86 7.94
C SER A 4 -2.55 19.99 8.42
N ASN A 5 -1.79 20.43 9.40
CA ASN A 5 -0.71 19.63 9.94
C ASN A 5 -1.21 18.38 10.62
N LEU A 6 -2.32 18.48 11.35
CA LEU A 6 -2.88 17.31 12.01
C LEU A 6 -3.38 16.30 10.99
N ALA A 7 -4.09 16.76 9.97
CA ALA A 7 -4.60 15.88 8.93
C ALA A 7 -3.46 15.19 8.19
N GLN A 8 -2.41 15.95 7.88
CA GLN A 8 -1.26 15.41 7.19
C GLN A 8 -0.54 14.37 8.05
N SER A 9 -0.47 14.62 9.34
CA SER A 9 0.17 13.69 10.25
C SER A 9 -0.58 12.35 10.31
N LEU A 10 -1.89 12.40 10.36
CA LEU A 10 -2.70 11.17 10.36
C LEU A 10 -2.57 10.42 9.05
N THR A 11 -2.59 11.15 7.94
CA THR A 11 -2.44 10.54 6.64
C THR A 11 -1.07 9.88 6.51
N LYS A 12 -0.03 10.57 6.98
CA LYS A 12 1.30 10.03 6.93
C LYS A 12 1.40 8.73 7.72
N ARG A 13 0.80 8.69 8.91
CA ARG A 13 0.82 7.48 9.72
C ARG A 13 0.15 6.31 9.02
N ARG A 14 -0.96 6.60 8.34
CA ARG A 14 -1.66 5.55 7.61
C ARG A 14 -0.83 4.99 6.48
N PHE A 15 -0.13 5.86 5.74
CA PHE A 15 0.72 5.38 4.67
C PHE A 15 1.99 4.71 5.19
N ASP A 16 2.49 5.15 6.34
CA ASP A 16 3.60 4.45 6.98
C ASP A 16 3.19 3.03 7.35
N TYR A 17 1.97 2.87 7.86
CA TYR A 17 1.42 1.56 8.18
C TYR A 17 1.31 0.71 6.92
N ILE A 18 0.80 1.28 5.84
CA ILE A 18 0.67 0.56 4.57
C ILE A 18 2.03 0.11 4.06
N ARG A 19 3.03 0.99 4.12
CA ARG A 19 4.38 0.63 3.70
C ARG A 19 4.90 -0.55 4.50
N GLY A 20 4.66 -0.53 5.80
CA GLY A 20 5.08 -1.63 6.67
C GLY A 20 4.37 -2.94 6.31
N MET A 21 3.09 -2.87 6.03
CA MET A 21 2.32 -4.06 5.66
C MET A 21 2.76 -4.63 4.31
N LEU A 22 3.05 -3.75 3.34
CA LEU A 22 3.54 -4.21 2.05
C LEU A 22 4.88 -4.92 2.21
N ALA A 23 5.77 -4.35 3.01
CA ALA A 23 7.07 -4.97 3.25
C ALA A 23 6.92 -6.32 3.95
N ALA A 24 6.04 -6.39 4.95
CA ALA A 24 5.79 -7.64 5.65
C ALA A 24 5.17 -8.68 4.72
N GLY A 25 4.26 -8.27 3.86
CA GLY A 25 3.64 -9.16 2.90
C GLY A 25 4.64 -9.72 1.91
N GLU A 26 5.54 -8.87 1.44
CA GLU A 26 6.59 -9.30 0.54
C GLU A 26 7.46 -10.37 1.20
N THR A 27 7.89 -10.12 2.43
CA THR A 27 8.72 -11.04 3.16
C THR A 27 8.00 -12.36 3.43
N GLN A 28 6.76 -12.27 3.86
CA GLN A 28 5.98 -13.45 4.22
C GLN A 28 5.62 -14.30 3.01
N SER A 29 5.29 -13.67 1.91
CA SER A 29 4.90 -14.38 0.70
C SER A 29 6.10 -14.94 -0.06
N ARG A 30 7.29 -14.43 0.24
CA ARG A 30 8.53 -14.81 -0.43
C ARG A 30 8.51 -14.53 -1.93
N LYS A 31 7.71 -13.58 -2.34
CA LYS A 31 7.68 -13.16 -3.74
C LYS A 31 8.64 -12.03 -3.93
N GLU A 32 9.38 -12.08 -5.02
CA GLU A 32 10.34 -11.05 -5.33
C GLU A 32 9.71 -9.97 -6.17
N LYS A 33 10.16 -8.74 -5.98
CA LYS A 33 9.62 -7.60 -6.71
C LYS A 33 9.76 -7.77 -8.21
N ASP A 34 10.87 -8.36 -8.66
CA ASP A 34 11.09 -8.56 -10.08
C ASP A 34 10.03 -9.49 -10.69
N ASP A 35 9.68 -10.55 -9.97
CA ASP A 35 8.67 -11.50 -10.45
C ASP A 35 7.30 -10.86 -10.48
N VAL A 36 6.99 -10.07 -9.46
CA VAL A 36 5.72 -9.35 -9.40
C VAL A 36 5.63 -8.34 -10.54
N ALA A 37 6.73 -7.67 -10.83
CA ALA A 37 6.78 -6.70 -11.91
C ALA A 37 6.49 -7.37 -13.26
N LYS A 38 7.04 -8.54 -13.49
CA LYS A 38 6.78 -9.28 -14.71
C LYS A 38 5.30 -9.61 -14.85
N LYS A 39 4.70 -10.03 -13.75
CA LYS A 39 3.30 -10.40 -13.73
C LYS A 39 2.41 -9.19 -14.03
N PHE A 40 2.81 -8.02 -13.55
CA PHE A 40 2.06 -6.79 -13.78
C PHE A 40 2.37 -6.16 -15.13
N GLY A 41 3.42 -6.60 -15.79
CA GLY A 41 3.84 -6.00 -17.04
C GLY A 41 4.49 -4.64 -16.86
N VAL A 42 5.15 -4.43 -15.74
CA VAL A 42 5.81 -3.15 -15.46
C VAL A 42 7.28 -3.40 -15.14
N HIS A 43 8.05 -2.33 -15.17
CA HIS A 43 9.46 -2.41 -14.80
C HIS A 43 9.58 -2.62 -13.29
N PRO A 44 10.56 -3.41 -12.82
CA PRO A 44 10.74 -3.63 -11.38
C PRO A 44 10.82 -2.35 -10.57
N ARG A 45 11.41 -1.30 -11.15
CA ARG A 45 11.49 0.00 -10.47
C ARG A 45 10.12 0.53 -10.09
N THR A 46 9.11 0.22 -10.88
CA THR A 46 7.75 0.66 -10.59
C THR A 46 7.24 0.02 -9.31
N ILE A 47 7.55 -1.27 -9.11
CA ILE A 47 7.14 -1.96 -7.88
C ILE A 47 7.85 -1.34 -6.67
N TYR A 48 9.15 -1.07 -6.79
CA TYR A 48 9.87 -0.43 -5.70
C TYR A 48 9.27 0.92 -5.35
N ARG A 49 8.91 1.69 -6.38
CA ARG A 49 8.29 3.00 -6.16
C ARG A 49 6.94 2.88 -5.49
N TRP A 50 6.13 1.93 -5.91
CA TRP A 50 4.82 1.71 -5.32
C TRP A 50 4.93 1.34 -3.84
N MET A 51 5.91 0.52 -3.49
CA MET A 51 6.10 0.13 -2.10
C MET A 51 6.64 1.28 -1.25
N ASP A 52 7.41 2.16 -1.86
CA ASP A 52 7.97 3.30 -1.16
C ASP A 52 6.94 4.43 -1.02
N GLU A 53 6.14 4.64 -2.05
CA GLU A 53 5.15 5.70 -2.07
C GLU A 53 3.79 5.15 -2.50
N PRO A 54 3.15 4.35 -1.65
CA PRO A 54 1.86 3.75 -2.03
C PRO A 54 0.79 4.80 -2.27
N GLU A 55 0.93 5.99 -1.74
CA GLU A 55 -0.03 7.05 -1.95
C GLU A 55 -0.11 7.50 -3.40
N ASN A 56 0.91 7.18 -4.19
CA ASN A 56 0.92 7.53 -5.61
C ASN A 56 0.47 6.40 -6.51
N MET A 57 0.05 5.30 -5.93
CA MET A 57 -0.37 4.13 -6.68
C MET A 57 -1.86 4.21 -6.97
N LYS A 58 -2.26 3.73 -8.14
CA LYS A 58 -3.67 3.63 -8.45
C LYS A 58 -4.30 2.58 -7.56
N LEU A 59 -5.55 2.80 -7.20
CA LEU A 59 -6.23 1.88 -6.29
C LEU A 59 -6.27 0.45 -6.82
N GLY A 60 -6.54 0.29 -8.11
CA GLY A 60 -6.55 -1.05 -8.71
C GLY A 60 -5.22 -1.74 -8.61
N ASP A 61 -4.13 -0.99 -8.86
CA ASP A 61 -2.79 -1.55 -8.75
C ASP A 61 -2.48 -1.92 -7.29
N PHE A 62 -2.96 -1.11 -6.37
CA PHE A 62 -2.78 -1.38 -4.95
C PHE A 62 -3.46 -2.69 -4.54
N TYR A 63 -4.70 -2.90 -4.98
CA TYR A 63 -5.41 -4.14 -4.69
C TYR A 63 -4.66 -5.34 -5.27
N HIS A 64 -4.18 -5.23 -6.50
CA HIS A 64 -3.46 -6.31 -7.13
C HIS A 64 -2.15 -6.61 -6.41
N LEU A 65 -1.44 -5.58 -6.00
CA LEU A 65 -0.18 -5.77 -5.28
C LEU A 65 -0.41 -6.45 -3.94
N CYS A 66 -1.46 -6.05 -3.23
CA CYS A 66 -1.81 -6.68 -1.97
C CYS A 66 -2.15 -8.16 -2.17
N ASP A 67 -2.88 -8.48 -3.23
CA ASP A 67 -3.19 -9.87 -3.53
C ASP A 67 -1.93 -10.68 -3.77
N GLU A 68 -0.96 -10.11 -4.49
CA GLU A 68 0.29 -10.81 -4.76
C GLU A 68 1.07 -11.10 -3.49
N PHE A 69 1.03 -10.18 -2.54
CA PHE A 69 1.76 -10.33 -1.29
C PHE A 69 0.96 -11.00 -0.19
N GLY A 70 -0.24 -11.49 -0.50
CA GLY A 70 -1.04 -12.20 0.49
C GLY A 70 -1.68 -11.28 1.51
N LEU A 71 -1.88 -10.03 1.17
CA LEU A 71 -2.52 -9.07 2.06
C LEU A 71 -3.99 -8.95 1.71
N LYS A 72 -4.79 -8.72 2.72
CA LYS A 72 -6.22 -8.58 2.55
C LYS A 72 -6.62 -7.13 2.81
N ILE A 73 -7.45 -6.60 1.95
CA ILE A 73 -7.98 -5.26 2.12
C ILE A 73 -9.49 -5.36 2.34
N SER A 74 -9.98 -4.68 3.34
CA SER A 74 -11.42 -4.59 3.52
C SER A 74 -11.81 -3.14 3.77
N VAL A 75 -12.98 -2.77 3.29
CA VAL A 75 -13.53 -1.43 3.49
C VAL A 75 -14.86 -1.61 4.17
N GLU A 76 -15.01 -0.97 5.32
CA GLU A 76 -16.22 -1.10 6.11
C GLU A 76 -16.79 0.27 6.44
N LEU A 77 -18.08 0.31 6.60
CA LEU A 77 -18.70 1.54 7.04
C LEU A 77 -18.35 1.76 8.51
N LYS A 78 -17.98 2.99 8.79
CA LYS A 78 -17.67 3.35 10.15
C LYS A 78 -18.95 3.54 10.93
N ASP A 79 -18.99 3.00 12.13
CA ASP A 79 -20.15 3.23 12.98
C ASP A 79 -20.20 4.70 13.33
N VAL A 80 -21.40 5.26 13.23
CA VAL A 80 -21.58 6.67 13.52
C VAL A 80 -22.21 6.80 14.88
N PRO A 81 -21.51 7.39 15.83
CA PRO A 81 -22.07 7.53 17.18
C PRO A 81 -23.25 8.48 17.17
N GLU A 82 -24.16 8.22 18.03
CA GLU A 82 -25.36 9.04 18.19
C GLU A 82 -25.08 10.32 18.97
#